data_3bdf06313cc2e642103c83097aabc4db
#
_entry.id   3bdf06313cc2e642103c83097aabc4db
#
_cell.length_a   1.000
_cell.length_b   1.000
_cell.length_c   1.000
_cell.angle_alpha   90.00
_cell.angle_beta   90.00
_cell.angle_gamma   90.00
#
_symmetry.space_group_name_H-M   'P 1'
#
loop_
_entity.id
_entity.type
_entity.pdbx_description
1 polymer ?
#
loop_
_entity_poly.entity_id
_entity_poly.type
_entity_poly.pdbx_seq_one_letter_code
_entity_poly.pdbx_strand_id
1 'polypeptide(L)'
;MSFKPFVPFRILSAYTMLEGAIDPKAMAKLAKERGFPAVAIADRNGLYGAVMFANACKAEGIQPIIGTLLGVARPSRDEGAEGKQVDYLPLYAQDEAGYDNLCHLVSKAHLERPLEFEPHVRIGDLDGRTDGLIAFTGASEGAVTRLLAEGQQSHA
;
A
#
# COMPACT_ATOMS: atom_id res chain seq x y z
N MET A 1 15.62 3.33 -29.43
CA MET A 1 14.66 2.33 -28.94
C MET A 1 13.60 3.08 -28.16
N SER A 2 12.32 2.98 -28.57
CA SER A 2 11.24 3.61 -27.80
C SER A 2 10.91 2.65 -26.64
N PHE A 3 11.31 2.99 -25.43
CA PHE A 3 10.85 2.27 -24.24
C PHE A 3 9.35 2.54 -24.07
N LYS A 4 8.56 1.49 -23.91
CA LYS A 4 7.20 1.66 -23.41
C LYS A 4 7.29 2.25 -22.01
N PRO A 5 6.54 3.29 -21.66
CA PRO A 5 6.57 3.86 -20.33
C PRO A 5 6.17 2.79 -19.32
N PHE A 6 7.01 2.60 -18.29
CA PHE A 6 6.77 1.68 -17.18
C PHE A 6 6.55 2.52 -15.93
N VAL A 7 5.57 2.16 -15.11
CA VAL A 7 5.27 2.81 -13.83
C VAL A 7 5.47 1.79 -12.72
N PRO A 8 6.49 1.94 -11.88
CA PRO A 8 6.67 1.08 -10.72
C PRO A 8 5.65 1.46 -9.63
N PHE A 9 4.77 0.53 -9.25
CA PHE A 9 3.73 0.76 -8.26
C PHE A 9 4.16 0.37 -6.84
N ARG A 10 4.96 -0.66 -6.66
CA ARG A 10 5.28 -1.21 -5.34
C ARG A 10 6.71 -0.87 -4.94
N ILE A 11 6.90 0.34 -4.44
CA ILE A 11 8.18 0.78 -3.88
C ILE A 11 7.98 1.13 -2.40
N LEU A 12 8.71 0.43 -1.54
CA LEU A 12 8.82 0.71 -0.12
C LEU A 12 9.90 1.77 0.09
N SER A 13 9.59 2.82 0.83
CA SER A 13 10.60 3.80 1.22
C SER A 13 11.37 3.36 2.47
N ALA A 14 12.43 4.08 2.80
CA ALA A 14 13.18 3.89 4.03
C ALA A 14 12.34 4.04 5.31
N TYR A 15 11.11 4.55 5.21
CA TYR A 15 10.17 4.60 6.34
C TYR A 15 9.50 3.24 6.62
N THR A 16 9.50 2.32 5.66
CA THR A 16 9.19 0.91 5.94
C THR A 16 10.47 0.27 6.47
N MET A 17 10.67 0.39 7.78
CA MET A 17 11.90 -0.05 8.46
C MET A 17 12.18 -1.54 8.20
N LEU A 18 13.46 -1.86 8.01
CA LEU A 18 14.01 -3.19 7.72
C LEU A 18 13.72 -3.76 6.33
N GLU A 19 12.82 -3.14 5.56
CA GLU A 19 12.47 -3.62 4.21
C GLU A 19 12.75 -2.58 3.12
N GLY A 20 12.41 -1.32 3.35
CA GLY A 20 12.65 -0.22 2.41
C GLY A 20 14.03 0.38 2.60
N ALA A 21 14.73 0.67 1.48
CA ALA A 21 16.07 1.24 1.52
C ALA A 21 16.18 2.59 0.79
N ILE A 22 15.14 3.01 0.09
CA ILE A 22 15.18 4.19 -0.79
C ILE A 22 14.56 5.39 -0.09
N ASP A 23 15.29 6.49 0.01
CA ASP A 23 14.74 7.76 0.46
C ASP A 23 13.69 8.28 -0.54
N PRO A 24 12.55 8.83 -0.08
CA PRO A 24 11.49 9.34 -0.97
C PRO A 24 11.96 10.36 -2.02
N LYS A 25 12.96 11.20 -1.69
CA LYS A 25 13.53 12.14 -2.65
C LYS A 25 14.36 11.43 -3.72
N ALA A 26 15.09 10.39 -3.33
CA ALA A 26 15.88 9.60 -4.27
C ALA A 26 14.98 8.83 -5.25
N MET A 27 13.78 8.40 -4.84
CA MET A 27 12.80 7.75 -5.75
C MET A 27 12.44 8.64 -6.94
N ALA A 28 12.12 9.91 -6.69
CA ALA A 28 11.72 10.85 -7.75
C ALA A 28 12.87 11.04 -8.76
N LYS A 29 14.09 11.22 -8.25
CA LYS A 29 15.28 11.39 -9.09
C LYS A 29 15.56 10.14 -9.94
N LEU A 30 15.52 8.96 -9.34
CA LEU A 30 15.70 7.69 -10.04
C LEU A 30 14.62 7.45 -11.11
N ALA A 31 13.36 7.81 -10.82
CA ALA A 31 12.28 7.70 -11.79
C ALA A 31 12.55 8.58 -13.02
N LYS A 32 13.00 9.81 -12.81
CA LYS A 32 13.40 10.71 -13.90
C LYS A 32 14.57 10.16 -14.71
N GLU A 33 15.65 9.74 -14.04
CA GLU A 33 16.85 9.18 -14.68
C GLU A 33 16.52 7.95 -15.54
N ARG A 34 15.54 7.17 -15.14
CA ARG A 34 15.06 5.97 -15.87
C ARG A 34 13.99 6.25 -16.90
N GLY A 35 13.56 7.50 -17.04
CA GLY A 35 12.53 7.90 -18.00
C GLY A 35 11.12 7.41 -17.65
N PHE A 36 10.82 7.16 -16.37
CA PHE A 36 9.48 6.79 -15.93
C PHE A 36 8.58 8.03 -15.89
N PRO A 37 7.35 7.97 -16.44
CA PRO A 37 6.44 9.11 -16.41
C PRO A 37 5.81 9.33 -15.03
N ALA A 38 5.73 8.27 -14.23
CA ALA A 38 5.14 8.26 -12.90
C ALA A 38 5.86 7.23 -12.02
N VAL A 39 5.72 7.36 -10.72
CA VAL A 39 6.26 6.43 -9.73
C VAL A 39 5.34 6.43 -8.49
N ALA A 40 5.17 5.28 -7.87
CA ALA A 40 4.38 5.15 -6.65
C ALA A 40 5.27 4.95 -5.43
N ILE A 41 4.81 5.46 -4.28
CA ILE A 41 5.27 5.07 -2.95
C ILE A 41 4.17 4.23 -2.29
N ALA A 42 4.53 3.12 -1.65
CA ALA A 42 3.58 2.21 -1.02
C ALA A 42 4.18 1.58 0.24
N ASP A 43 4.39 2.42 1.26
CA ASP A 43 4.91 1.97 2.55
C ASP A 43 3.90 1.08 3.30
N ARG A 44 4.40 0.19 4.17
CA ARG A 44 3.52 -0.68 4.96
C ARG A 44 2.76 0.12 5.99
N ASN A 45 1.42 -0.04 5.96
CA ASN A 45 0.50 0.55 6.93
C ASN A 45 0.77 2.03 7.22
N GLY A 46 1.25 2.79 6.23
CA GLY A 46 1.64 4.17 6.48
C GLY A 46 1.75 5.04 5.23
N LEU A 47 1.66 6.35 5.47
CA LEU A 47 1.82 7.40 4.47
C LEU A 47 2.97 8.35 4.85
N TYR A 48 3.96 7.84 5.58
CA TYR A 48 5.01 8.63 6.23
C TYR A 48 5.84 9.46 5.24
N GLY A 49 6.13 8.88 4.07
CA GLY A 49 6.91 9.53 3.02
C GLY A 49 6.09 10.34 2.02
N ALA A 50 4.74 10.30 2.07
CA ALA A 50 3.86 10.77 1.00
C ALA A 50 4.11 12.24 0.60
N VAL A 51 4.15 13.14 1.57
CA VAL A 51 4.32 14.60 1.31
C VAL A 51 5.72 14.89 0.75
N MET A 52 6.75 14.30 1.35
CA MET A 52 8.13 14.49 0.89
C MET A 52 8.31 13.94 -0.53
N PHE A 53 7.77 12.77 -0.78
CA PHE A 53 7.78 12.11 -2.08
C PHE A 53 7.04 12.93 -3.15
N ALA A 54 5.81 13.40 -2.86
CA ALA A 54 5.01 14.19 -3.79
C ALA A 54 5.74 15.49 -4.19
N ASN A 55 6.31 16.19 -3.21
CA ASN A 55 7.09 17.40 -3.47
C ASN A 55 8.34 17.14 -4.31
N ALA A 56 9.04 16.04 -4.04
CA ALA A 56 10.22 15.65 -4.82
C ALA A 56 9.84 15.28 -6.26
N CYS A 57 8.76 14.51 -6.47
CA CYS A 57 8.26 14.17 -7.80
C CYS A 57 7.85 15.43 -8.58
N LYS A 58 7.15 16.37 -7.93
CA LYS A 58 6.79 17.66 -8.55
C LYS A 58 8.00 18.46 -9.00
N ALA A 59 9.06 18.51 -8.19
CA ALA A 59 10.31 19.19 -8.54
C ALA A 59 11.02 18.54 -9.74
N GLU A 60 10.93 17.23 -9.90
CA GLU A 60 11.53 16.47 -11.00
C GLU A 60 10.63 16.36 -12.25
N GLY A 61 9.37 16.82 -12.18
CA GLY A 61 8.40 16.71 -13.27
C GLY A 61 7.88 15.29 -13.47
N ILE A 62 7.85 14.49 -12.41
CA ILE A 62 7.34 13.10 -12.39
C ILE A 62 5.99 13.08 -11.69
N GLN A 63 5.02 12.31 -12.21
CA GLN A 63 3.72 12.11 -11.56
C GLN A 63 3.90 11.25 -10.30
N PRO A 64 3.61 11.76 -9.09
CA PRO A 64 3.56 10.93 -7.89
C PRO A 64 2.26 10.12 -7.84
N ILE A 65 2.36 8.89 -7.35
CA ILE A 65 1.21 8.04 -7.02
C ILE A 65 1.37 7.66 -5.55
N ILE A 66 0.38 8.05 -4.74
CA ILE A 66 0.40 7.81 -3.30
C ILE A 66 -0.39 6.55 -2.99
N GLY A 67 0.23 5.64 -2.25
CA GLY A 67 -0.39 4.39 -1.84
C GLY A 67 0.18 3.87 -0.53
N THR A 68 -0.36 2.75 -0.10
CA THR A 68 0.11 1.98 1.06
C THR A 68 -0.11 0.48 0.85
N LEU A 69 0.69 -0.34 1.48
CA LEU A 69 0.40 -1.76 1.66
C LEU A 69 -0.39 -1.89 2.96
N LEU A 70 -1.71 -1.88 2.87
CA LEU A 70 -2.59 -1.96 4.03
C LEU A 70 -2.69 -3.40 4.53
N GLY A 71 -2.40 -3.63 5.81
CA GLY A 71 -2.65 -4.90 6.46
C GLY A 71 -4.15 -5.13 6.62
N VAL A 72 -4.62 -6.29 6.17
CA VAL A 72 -6.01 -6.74 6.34
C VAL A 72 -5.99 -8.03 7.15
N ALA A 73 -6.73 -8.05 8.27
CA ALA A 73 -6.82 -9.20 9.14
C ALA A 73 -7.34 -10.42 8.38
N ARG A 74 -6.65 -11.55 8.54
CA ARG A 74 -7.17 -12.84 8.05
C ARG A 74 -8.37 -13.25 8.89
N PRO A 75 -9.47 -13.69 8.26
CA PRO A 75 -10.58 -14.26 9.00
C PRO A 75 -10.10 -15.43 9.86
N SER A 76 -10.47 -15.44 11.13
CA SER A 76 -10.19 -16.55 12.05
C SER A 76 -11.48 -17.07 12.66
N ARG A 77 -11.53 -18.38 12.89
CA ARG A 77 -12.64 -19.02 13.64
C ARG A 77 -12.40 -19.01 15.14
N ASP A 78 -11.16 -18.75 15.56
CA ASP A 78 -10.79 -18.74 16.97
C ASP A 78 -11.03 -17.37 17.56
N GLU A 79 -11.75 -17.27 18.66
CA GLU A 79 -11.94 -16.02 19.40
C GLU A 79 -10.58 -15.44 19.82
N GLY A 80 -10.37 -14.16 19.53
CA GLY A 80 -9.13 -13.44 19.84
C GLY A 80 -7.93 -13.72 18.94
N ALA A 81 -8.10 -14.52 17.88
CA ALA A 81 -7.05 -14.76 16.89
C ALA A 81 -7.12 -13.85 15.68
N GLU A 82 -8.20 -13.08 15.53
CA GLU A 82 -8.34 -12.11 14.45
C GLU A 82 -7.25 -11.03 14.55
N GLY A 83 -6.56 -10.77 13.45
CA GLY A 83 -5.45 -9.82 13.40
C GLY A 83 -4.08 -10.37 13.78
N LYS A 84 -3.95 -11.61 14.29
CA LYS A 84 -2.65 -12.26 14.48
C LYS A 84 -1.90 -12.48 13.17
N GLN A 85 -2.64 -12.68 12.09
CA GLN A 85 -2.10 -12.80 10.74
C GLN A 85 -2.82 -11.81 9.82
N VAL A 86 -2.04 -11.16 8.97
CA VAL A 86 -2.54 -10.20 8.00
C VAL A 86 -2.13 -10.61 6.58
N ASP A 87 -2.96 -10.24 5.62
CA ASP A 87 -2.61 -10.20 4.22
C ASP A 87 -2.45 -8.72 3.82
N TYR A 88 -1.55 -8.42 2.89
CA TYR A 88 -1.34 -7.04 2.48
C TYR A 88 -2.12 -6.71 1.21
N LEU A 89 -2.90 -5.64 1.29
CA LEU A 89 -3.67 -5.08 0.18
C LEU A 89 -3.02 -3.78 -0.28
N PRO A 90 -2.39 -3.74 -1.46
CA PRO A 90 -1.89 -2.50 -2.03
C PRO A 90 -3.05 -1.60 -2.45
N LEU A 91 -3.13 -0.43 -1.86
CA LEU A 91 -4.13 0.60 -2.15
C LEU A 91 -3.45 1.88 -2.63
N TYR A 92 -4.02 2.53 -3.65
CA TYR A 92 -3.50 3.76 -4.24
C TYR A 92 -4.60 4.78 -4.39
N ALA A 93 -4.32 6.02 -4.04
CA ALA A 93 -5.22 7.14 -4.25
C ALA A 93 -5.25 7.53 -5.74
N GLN A 94 -6.43 7.58 -6.31
CA GLN A 94 -6.70 8.08 -7.65
C GLN A 94 -7.00 9.57 -7.64
N ASP A 95 -7.61 10.05 -6.56
CA ASP A 95 -8.04 11.42 -6.35
C ASP A 95 -7.98 11.81 -4.86
N GLU A 96 -8.51 12.99 -4.52
CA GLU A 96 -8.54 13.52 -3.16
C GLU A 96 -9.39 12.65 -2.22
N ALA A 97 -10.54 12.17 -2.68
CA ALA A 97 -11.39 11.26 -1.87
C ALA A 97 -10.66 9.95 -1.55
N GLY A 98 -9.93 9.40 -2.52
CA GLY A 98 -9.07 8.23 -2.30
C GLY A 98 -7.96 8.49 -1.30
N TYR A 99 -7.33 9.67 -1.33
CA TYR A 99 -6.30 10.02 -0.35
C TYR A 99 -6.88 10.14 1.06
N ASP A 100 -8.05 10.76 1.22
CA ASP A 100 -8.74 10.85 2.51
C ASP A 100 -9.12 9.47 3.03
N ASN A 101 -9.58 8.57 2.16
CA ASN A 101 -9.88 7.18 2.52
C ASN A 101 -8.61 6.42 2.94
N LEU A 102 -7.46 6.62 2.26
CA LEU A 102 -6.18 6.05 2.72
C LEU A 102 -5.80 6.56 4.11
N CYS A 103 -5.90 7.86 4.35
CA CYS A 103 -5.63 8.45 5.66
C CYS A 103 -6.51 7.86 6.76
N HIS A 104 -7.81 7.69 6.48
CA HIS A 104 -8.75 7.08 7.41
C HIS A 104 -8.39 5.63 7.72
N LEU A 105 -8.19 4.80 6.69
CA LEU A 105 -7.88 3.37 6.84
C LEU A 105 -6.56 3.14 7.57
N VAL A 106 -5.51 3.91 7.23
CA VAL A 106 -4.22 3.85 7.93
C VAL A 106 -4.37 4.26 9.40
N SER A 107 -5.10 5.33 9.69
CA SER A 107 -5.35 5.76 11.07
C SER A 107 -6.08 4.68 11.86
N LYS A 108 -7.13 4.10 11.28
CA LYS A 108 -7.89 3.01 11.90
C LYS A 108 -7.01 1.79 12.19
N ALA A 109 -6.18 1.40 11.22
CA ALA A 109 -5.25 0.27 11.36
C ALA A 109 -4.31 0.43 12.57
N HIS A 110 -3.90 1.66 12.87
CA HIS A 110 -3.01 1.92 14.00
C HIS A 110 -3.74 2.12 15.34
N LEU A 111 -4.92 2.72 15.33
CA LEU A 111 -5.61 3.15 16.57
C LEU A 111 -6.56 2.10 17.14
N GLU A 112 -7.13 1.24 16.31
CA GLU A 112 -8.20 0.32 16.74
C GLU A 112 -7.75 -1.14 16.89
N ARG A 113 -6.46 -1.43 16.80
CA ARG A 113 -5.90 -2.78 16.97
C ARG A 113 -5.31 -3.01 18.37
N PRO A 114 -5.21 -4.25 18.85
CA PRO A 114 -4.35 -4.58 19.99
C PRO A 114 -2.88 -4.25 19.68
N LEU A 115 -2.16 -3.68 20.66
CA LEU A 115 -0.79 -3.19 20.45
C LEU A 115 0.23 -4.29 20.11
N GLU A 116 -0.05 -5.52 20.50
CA GLU A 116 0.78 -6.70 20.21
C GLU A 116 0.69 -7.20 18.76
N PHE A 117 -0.29 -6.72 18.00
CA PHE A 117 -0.49 -7.12 16.60
C PHE A 117 0.01 -6.03 15.64
N GLU A 118 0.37 -6.44 14.44
CA GLU A 118 0.68 -5.50 13.37
C GLU A 118 -0.52 -4.58 13.06
N PRO A 119 -0.28 -3.34 12.62
CA PRO A 119 -1.36 -2.46 12.18
C PRO A 119 -2.18 -3.13 11.08
N HIS A 120 -3.48 -3.21 11.27
CA HIS A 120 -4.40 -3.83 10.31
C HIS A 120 -5.81 -3.27 10.44
N VAL A 121 -6.60 -3.48 9.39
CA VAL A 121 -8.05 -3.30 9.38
C VAL A 121 -8.73 -4.64 9.16
N ARG A 122 -10.03 -4.71 9.42
CA ARG A 122 -10.88 -5.83 9.00
C ARG A 122 -11.38 -5.58 7.58
N ILE A 123 -11.77 -6.62 6.87
CA ILE A 123 -12.31 -6.48 5.51
C ILE A 123 -13.56 -5.57 5.49
N GLY A 124 -14.41 -5.64 6.50
CA GLY A 124 -15.60 -4.78 6.62
C GLY A 124 -15.29 -3.30 6.88
N ASP A 125 -14.07 -2.96 7.31
CA ASP A 125 -13.67 -1.56 7.50
C ASP A 125 -13.43 -0.82 6.16
N LEU A 126 -13.36 -1.57 5.06
CA LEU A 126 -13.29 -1.02 3.71
C LEU A 126 -14.67 -0.56 3.20
N ASP A 127 -15.77 -0.99 3.84
CA ASP A 127 -17.11 -0.62 3.42
C ASP A 127 -17.32 0.90 3.52
N GLY A 128 -17.72 1.50 2.40
CA GLY A 128 -17.88 2.95 2.28
C GLY A 128 -16.57 3.75 2.28
N ARG A 129 -15.41 3.08 2.14
CA ARG A 129 -14.07 3.69 2.12
C ARG A 129 -13.24 3.29 0.90
N THR A 130 -13.90 2.93 -0.21
CA THR A 130 -13.24 2.48 -1.43
C THR A 130 -13.29 3.51 -2.56
N ASP A 131 -14.09 4.57 -2.43
CA ASP A 131 -14.20 5.61 -3.44
C ASP A 131 -12.85 6.30 -3.65
N GLY A 132 -12.46 6.51 -4.92
CA GLY A 132 -11.18 7.10 -5.28
C GLY A 132 -9.96 6.23 -5.01
N LEU A 133 -10.14 4.93 -4.68
CA LEU A 133 -9.06 3.97 -4.47
C LEU A 133 -8.94 2.97 -5.62
N ILE A 134 -7.69 2.64 -5.94
CA ILE A 134 -7.33 1.50 -6.79
C ILE A 134 -6.64 0.46 -5.90
N ALA A 135 -7.13 -0.79 -5.96
CA ALA A 135 -6.55 -1.91 -5.23
C ALA A 135 -5.88 -2.92 -6.16
N PHE A 136 -4.78 -3.51 -5.70
CA PHE A 136 -4.14 -4.65 -6.37
C PHE A 136 -4.18 -5.88 -5.46
N THR A 137 -4.00 -7.07 -6.04
CA THR A 137 -4.12 -8.36 -5.33
C THR A 137 -3.01 -8.63 -4.31
N GLY A 138 -1.96 -7.79 -4.25
CA GLY A 138 -0.88 -7.92 -3.28
C GLY A 138 0.20 -8.95 -3.62
N ALA A 139 0.12 -9.60 -4.78
CA ALA A 139 1.06 -10.65 -5.19
C ALA A 139 1.24 -11.72 -4.09
N SER A 140 2.48 -12.08 -3.74
CA SER A 140 2.76 -13.14 -2.74
C SER A 140 2.31 -12.83 -1.31
N GLU A 141 2.02 -11.58 -1.00
CA GLU A 141 1.60 -11.14 0.34
C GLU A 141 0.10 -10.86 0.43
N GLY A 142 -0.62 -10.98 -0.70
CA GLY A 142 -2.06 -10.75 -0.77
C GLY A 142 -2.88 -11.99 -0.53
N ALA A 143 -4.13 -11.81 -0.09
CA ALA A 143 -5.07 -12.88 0.24
C ALA A 143 -5.32 -13.84 -0.94
N VAL A 144 -5.49 -13.29 -2.15
CA VAL A 144 -5.79 -14.09 -3.35
C VAL A 144 -4.70 -15.13 -3.62
N THR A 145 -3.44 -14.72 -3.66
CA THR A 145 -2.32 -15.63 -3.95
C THR A 145 -2.15 -16.66 -2.83
N ARG A 146 -2.31 -16.25 -1.57
CA ARG A 146 -2.25 -17.16 -0.43
C ARG A 146 -3.34 -18.22 -0.52
N LEU A 147 -4.59 -17.83 -0.74
CA LEU A 147 -5.72 -18.76 -0.83
C LEU A 147 -5.56 -19.75 -1.99
N LEU A 148 -5.04 -19.30 -3.13
CA LEU A 148 -4.71 -20.18 -4.25
C LEU A 148 -3.61 -21.18 -3.88
N ALA A 149 -2.55 -20.74 -3.20
CA ALA A 149 -1.46 -21.61 -2.75
C ALA A 149 -1.91 -22.65 -1.71
N GLU A 150 -2.90 -22.32 -0.88
CA GLU A 150 -3.53 -23.19 0.10
C GLU A 150 -4.60 -24.12 -0.50
N GLY A 151 -4.85 -24.06 -1.82
CA GLY A 151 -5.86 -24.84 -2.51
C GLY A 151 -7.30 -24.41 -2.24
N GLN A 152 -7.50 -23.20 -1.68
CA GLN A 152 -8.79 -22.63 -1.32
C GLN A 152 -9.37 -21.75 -2.44
N GLN A 153 -9.42 -22.27 -3.66
CA GLN A 153 -9.81 -21.50 -4.86
C GLN A 153 -11.22 -20.88 -4.77
N SER A 154 -12.15 -21.53 -4.06
CA SER A 154 -13.52 -21.01 -3.87
C SER A 154 -13.58 -19.79 -2.94
N HIS A 155 -12.51 -19.48 -2.23
CA HIS A 155 -12.38 -18.36 -1.28
C HIS A 155 -11.47 -17.25 -1.80
N ALA A 156 -10.76 -17.49 -2.90
CA ALA A 156 -9.91 -16.52 -3.59
C ALA A 156 -10.68 -15.70 -4.62
#